data_e7143e20ec94d5391481fc863cbb90d0
#
_entry.id   e7143e20ec94d5391481fc863cbb90d0
#
_cell.length_a   1.000
_cell.length_b   1.000
_cell.length_c   1.000
_cell.angle_alpha   90.00
_cell.angle_beta   90.00
_cell.angle_gamma   90.00
#
_symmetry.space_group_name_H-M   'P 1'
#
loop_
_entity.id
_entity.type
_entity.pdbx_description
1 polymer ?
#
loop_
_entity_poly.entity_id
_entity_poly.type
_entity_poly.pdbx_seq_one_letter_code
_entity_poly.pdbx_strand_id
1 'polypeptide(L)'
;LSSENRGARAIAEAFGYSGDDLASIPAEANMGLSCGNPTAHASLRPGETVVDLGCGGGLDVFLAAAKVRPEGRAIGIDMTPEMIERARRNAAKGVDGKPYSNVEFHLAMIDKLPLAAGSVDCVISNCVINLAPDKQAVFREIARVLKPGGRMAVSDIALKKQLPEEVSSDLLAYVGCVAGAILIDDYDRGLRDAGFDPVEIIDTGSDLNVYGEHETEAAGRSANATSGVLPIATAGCCSPDAKSARSLYELLRRYNINDYAASVKVYAIKPAN
;
A
#
# COMPACT_ATOMS: atom_id res chain seq x y z
N LEU A 1 4.81 20.07 -12.94
CA LEU A 1 4.84 18.63 -12.58
C LEU A 1 5.47 17.89 -13.75
N SER A 2 6.47 17.03 -13.49
CA SER A 2 7.05 16.14 -14.50
C SER A 2 5.99 15.17 -15.04
N SER A 3 6.23 14.54 -16.20
CA SER A 3 5.30 13.53 -16.76
C SER A 3 5.11 12.35 -15.80
N GLU A 4 6.14 12.00 -15.03
CA GLU A 4 6.15 10.95 -14.01
C GLU A 4 5.19 11.25 -12.86
N ASN A 5 5.20 12.47 -12.35
CA ASN A 5 4.30 12.90 -11.26
C ASN A 5 2.83 12.95 -11.71
N ARG A 6 2.54 13.12 -13.02
CA ARG A 6 1.17 13.08 -13.53
C ARG A 6 0.60 11.67 -13.54
N GLY A 7 1.38 10.68 -13.94
CA GLY A 7 0.96 9.27 -13.93
C GLY A 7 0.70 8.77 -12.50
N ALA A 8 1.66 8.99 -11.60
CA ALA A 8 1.51 8.60 -10.20
C ALA A 8 0.30 9.27 -9.52
N ARG A 9 0.02 10.54 -9.87
CA ARG A 9 -1.15 11.26 -9.36
C ARG A 9 -2.46 10.66 -9.88
N ALA A 10 -2.55 10.34 -11.17
CA ALA A 10 -3.75 9.75 -11.77
C ALA A 10 -4.08 8.38 -11.14
N ILE A 11 -3.05 7.55 -10.87
CA ILE A 11 -3.23 6.26 -10.17
C ILE A 11 -3.77 6.52 -8.75
N ALA A 12 -3.16 7.39 -7.97
CA ALA A 12 -3.60 7.68 -6.62
C ALA A 12 -5.06 8.20 -6.59
N GLU A 13 -5.42 9.11 -7.50
CA GLU A 13 -6.79 9.63 -7.63
C GLU A 13 -7.78 8.51 -7.98
N ALA A 14 -7.43 7.58 -8.88
CA ALA A 14 -8.26 6.42 -9.22
C ALA A 14 -8.51 5.49 -8.02
N PHE A 15 -7.56 5.43 -7.07
CA PHE A 15 -7.68 4.66 -5.82
C PHE A 15 -8.19 5.48 -4.62
N GLY A 16 -8.76 6.66 -4.84
CA GLY A 16 -9.54 7.38 -3.85
C GLY A 16 -8.78 8.41 -3.02
N TYR A 17 -7.57 8.82 -3.43
CA TYR A 17 -6.94 10.01 -2.86
C TYR A 17 -7.52 11.27 -3.52
N SER A 18 -7.88 12.26 -2.72
CA SER A 18 -8.35 13.53 -3.28
C SER A 18 -7.19 14.37 -3.84
N GLY A 19 -7.50 15.26 -4.78
CA GLY A 19 -6.52 16.21 -5.29
C GLY A 19 -5.93 17.10 -4.19
N ASP A 20 -6.73 17.41 -3.16
CA ASP A 20 -6.31 18.21 -1.99
C ASP A 20 -5.37 17.42 -1.09
N ASP A 21 -5.66 16.12 -0.82
CA ASP A 21 -4.74 15.24 -0.09
C ASP A 21 -3.37 15.21 -0.78
N LEU A 22 -3.35 14.97 -2.09
CA LEU A 22 -2.10 14.89 -2.86
C LEU A 22 -1.37 16.23 -2.99
N ALA A 23 -2.08 17.36 -2.89
CA ALA A 23 -1.47 18.69 -2.84
C ALA A 23 -0.91 19.05 -1.46
N SER A 24 -1.39 18.39 -0.40
CA SER A 24 -0.99 18.64 0.99
C SER A 24 0.30 17.92 1.42
N ILE A 25 0.87 17.09 0.54
CA ILE A 25 2.07 16.28 0.82
C ILE A 25 3.18 16.55 -0.20
N PRO A 26 4.45 16.19 0.10
CA PRO A 26 5.52 16.26 -0.90
C PRO A 26 5.18 15.39 -2.12
N ALA A 27 5.29 15.97 -3.32
CA ALA A 27 4.90 15.28 -4.56
C ALA A 27 5.68 13.98 -4.79
N GLU A 28 6.94 13.92 -4.33
CA GLU A 28 7.82 12.77 -4.43
C GLU A 28 7.46 11.62 -3.47
N ALA A 29 6.53 11.86 -2.54
CA ALA A 29 5.99 10.82 -1.66
C ALA A 29 5.03 9.88 -2.42
N ASN A 30 4.32 10.41 -3.42
CA ASN A 30 3.44 9.61 -4.25
C ASN A 30 4.23 8.91 -5.36
N MET A 31 4.26 7.58 -5.31
CA MET A 31 4.99 6.73 -6.25
C MET A 31 4.07 6.02 -7.26
N GLY A 32 2.75 6.22 -7.19
CA GLY A 32 1.76 5.56 -8.05
C GLY A 32 1.59 4.06 -7.75
N LEU A 33 1.84 3.65 -6.52
CA LEU A 33 1.79 2.25 -6.07
C LEU A 33 0.66 2.06 -5.05
N SER A 34 -0.55 2.55 -5.33
CA SER A 34 -1.68 2.49 -4.40
C SER A 34 -2.74 1.50 -4.86
N CYS A 35 -3.28 0.71 -3.94
CA CYS A 35 -4.44 -0.17 -4.16
C CYS A 35 -5.71 0.35 -3.47
N GLY A 36 -5.65 1.51 -2.85
CA GLY A 36 -6.72 2.17 -2.11
C GLY A 36 -6.17 3.30 -1.23
N ASN A 37 -7.05 3.93 -0.46
CA ASN A 37 -6.69 5.00 0.49
C ASN A 37 -7.01 4.56 1.93
N PRO A 38 -6.05 3.96 2.65
CA PRO A 38 -6.30 3.50 4.03
C PRO A 38 -6.58 4.67 4.98
N THR A 39 -6.00 5.86 4.75
CA THR A 39 -6.21 7.02 5.61
C THR A 39 -7.63 7.57 5.56
N ALA A 40 -8.38 7.29 4.47
CA ALA A 40 -9.76 7.73 4.32
C ALA A 40 -10.74 6.94 5.21
N HIS A 41 -10.45 5.66 5.49
CA HIS A 41 -11.32 4.81 6.32
C HIS A 41 -10.77 4.49 7.71
N ALA A 42 -9.53 4.88 8.01
CA ALA A 42 -8.88 4.65 9.30
C ALA A 42 -9.53 5.44 10.46
N SER A 43 -10.38 6.43 10.18
CA SER A 43 -11.02 7.29 11.21
C SER A 43 -10.00 7.86 12.20
N LEU A 44 -8.88 8.41 11.70
CA LEU A 44 -7.79 8.94 12.49
C LEU A 44 -8.24 10.14 13.36
N ARG A 45 -7.73 10.21 14.58
CA ARG A 45 -8.10 11.24 15.57
C ARG A 45 -6.88 12.00 16.04
N PRO A 46 -7.01 13.30 16.40
CA PRO A 46 -5.96 14.05 17.05
C PRO A 46 -5.39 13.33 18.29
N GLY A 47 -4.08 13.36 18.44
CA GLY A 47 -3.39 12.71 19.55
C GLY A 47 -3.00 11.25 19.35
N GLU A 48 -3.48 10.58 18.28
CA GLU A 48 -3.18 9.17 18.02
C GLU A 48 -1.74 8.95 17.54
N THR A 49 -1.19 7.79 17.89
CA THR A 49 0.01 7.23 17.27
C THR A 49 -0.42 6.27 16.16
N VAL A 50 -0.06 6.60 14.93
CA VAL A 50 -0.40 5.82 13.72
C VAL A 50 0.87 5.18 13.16
N VAL A 51 0.77 3.93 12.71
CA VAL A 51 1.86 3.22 12.03
C VAL A 51 1.40 2.87 10.61
N ASP A 52 2.24 3.19 9.63
CA ASP A 52 2.06 2.82 8.22
C ASP A 52 3.05 1.70 7.86
N LEU A 53 2.54 0.55 7.47
CA LEU A 53 3.33 -0.61 7.08
C LEU A 53 3.60 -0.58 5.58
N GLY A 54 4.90 -0.60 5.21
CA GLY A 54 5.35 -0.43 3.83
C GLY A 54 5.17 0.99 3.34
N CYS A 55 5.65 1.95 4.12
CA CYS A 55 5.39 3.36 3.91
C CYS A 55 5.98 3.96 2.62
N GLY A 56 6.88 3.26 1.92
CA GLY A 56 7.52 3.74 0.70
C GLY A 56 8.08 5.14 0.84
N GLY A 57 7.67 6.05 -0.05
CA GLY A 57 8.04 7.47 -0.02
C GLY A 57 7.39 8.31 1.07
N GLY A 58 6.48 7.73 1.89
CA GLY A 58 5.82 8.36 3.04
C GLY A 58 4.43 8.96 2.76
N LEU A 59 3.76 8.61 1.65
CA LEU A 59 2.48 9.19 1.26
C LEU A 59 1.46 9.13 2.40
N ASP A 60 1.13 7.93 2.86
CA ASP A 60 0.11 7.73 3.89
C ASP A 60 0.58 8.21 5.27
N VAL A 61 1.90 8.17 5.55
CA VAL A 61 2.49 8.74 6.77
C VAL A 61 2.24 10.24 6.85
N PHE A 62 2.47 11.00 5.76
CA PHE A 62 2.26 12.45 5.78
C PHE A 62 0.78 12.82 5.89
N LEU A 63 -0.11 12.09 5.22
CA LEU A 63 -1.55 12.27 5.36
C LEU A 63 -2.03 11.95 6.79
N ALA A 64 -1.55 10.85 7.37
CA ALA A 64 -1.85 10.51 8.75
C ALA A 64 -1.31 11.55 9.73
N ALA A 65 -0.05 12.00 9.55
CA ALA A 65 0.57 13.02 10.39
C ALA A 65 -0.24 14.33 10.46
N ALA A 66 -0.85 14.73 9.33
CA ALA A 66 -1.71 15.91 9.30
C ALA A 66 -3.00 15.71 10.11
N LYS A 67 -3.60 14.49 10.04
CA LYS A 67 -4.89 14.17 10.71
C LYS A 67 -4.74 14.00 12.23
N VAL A 68 -3.58 13.58 12.72
CA VAL A 68 -3.38 13.30 14.16
C VAL A 68 -2.82 14.48 14.96
N ARG A 69 -2.52 15.61 14.33
CA ARG A 69 -2.07 16.84 15.02
C ARG A 69 -3.07 17.31 16.08
N PRO A 70 -2.61 18.10 17.11
CA PRO A 70 -1.23 18.56 17.31
C PRO A 70 -0.32 17.57 18.02
N GLU A 71 -0.84 16.65 18.83
CA GLU A 71 -0.09 15.81 19.78
C GLU A 71 0.23 14.42 19.22
N GLY A 72 -0.47 14.00 18.17
CA GLY A 72 -0.29 12.70 17.56
C GLY A 72 0.91 12.63 16.62
N ARG A 73 1.35 11.40 16.32
CA ARG A 73 2.48 11.12 15.45
C ARG A 73 2.17 10.00 14.47
N ALA A 74 2.85 10.03 13.30
CA ALA A 74 2.79 8.97 12.31
C ALA A 74 4.18 8.33 12.14
N ILE A 75 4.22 7.00 12.11
CA ILE A 75 5.44 6.20 12.03
C ILE A 75 5.38 5.37 10.76
N GLY A 76 6.34 5.56 9.86
CA GLY A 76 6.49 4.75 8.65
C GLY A 76 7.46 3.61 8.86
N ILE A 77 7.08 2.41 8.45
CA ILE A 77 7.90 1.20 8.43
C ILE A 77 8.09 0.76 6.99
N ASP A 78 9.32 0.51 6.58
CA ASP A 78 9.64 -0.11 5.29
C ASP A 78 10.89 -0.98 5.42
N MET A 79 10.97 -2.06 4.65
CA MET A 79 12.12 -2.95 4.65
C MET A 79 13.24 -2.50 3.69
N THR A 80 12.98 -1.49 2.87
CA THR A 80 13.86 -1.02 1.81
C THR A 80 14.61 0.24 2.26
N PRO A 81 15.94 0.20 2.38
CA PRO A 81 16.73 1.37 2.82
C PRO A 81 16.48 2.62 1.96
N GLU A 82 16.38 2.47 0.65
CA GLU A 82 16.17 3.55 -0.30
C GLU A 82 14.82 4.24 -0.09
N MET A 83 13.78 3.48 0.29
CA MET A 83 12.46 4.01 0.61
C MET A 83 12.49 4.82 1.90
N ILE A 84 13.11 4.31 2.94
CA ILE A 84 13.29 5.03 4.21
C ILE A 84 14.08 6.32 4.02
N GLU A 85 15.16 6.30 3.24
CA GLU A 85 15.91 7.51 2.93
C GLU A 85 15.07 8.52 2.13
N ARG A 86 14.28 8.05 1.17
CA ARG A 86 13.36 8.89 0.40
C ARG A 86 12.31 9.53 1.30
N ALA A 87 11.66 8.73 2.15
CA ALA A 87 10.67 9.23 3.10
C ALA A 87 11.25 10.28 4.06
N ARG A 88 12.45 10.06 4.58
CA ARG A 88 13.17 11.02 5.42
C ARG A 88 13.51 12.32 4.69
N ARG A 89 13.98 12.24 3.43
CA ARG A 89 14.20 13.43 2.60
C ARG A 89 12.92 14.21 2.36
N ASN A 90 11.82 13.51 2.07
CA ASN A 90 10.51 14.12 1.88
C ASN A 90 10.02 14.81 3.16
N ALA A 91 10.20 14.17 4.32
CA ALA A 91 9.85 14.75 5.61
C ALA A 91 10.66 16.03 5.93
N ALA A 92 11.96 16.02 5.63
CA ALA A 92 12.83 17.17 5.83
C ALA A 92 12.53 18.33 4.88
N LYS A 93 12.14 18.00 3.62
CA LYS A 93 11.71 19.00 2.64
C LYS A 93 10.35 19.61 3.01
N GLY A 94 9.43 18.74 3.44
CA GLY A 94 8.06 19.09 3.80
C GLY A 94 7.27 19.69 2.66
N VAL A 95 6.20 20.40 3.01
CA VAL A 95 5.38 21.19 2.07
C VAL A 95 5.71 22.68 2.27
N ASP A 96 5.91 23.40 1.19
CA ASP A 96 6.31 24.82 1.21
C ASP A 96 7.55 25.11 2.09
N GLY A 97 8.50 24.16 2.12
CA GLY A 97 9.74 24.27 2.91
C GLY A 97 9.55 24.13 4.42
N LYS A 98 8.40 23.60 4.88
CA LYS A 98 8.12 23.36 6.29
C LYS A 98 8.26 21.86 6.62
N PRO A 99 9.35 21.44 7.29
CA PRO A 99 9.57 20.04 7.67
C PRO A 99 8.44 19.48 8.53
N TYR A 100 8.20 18.17 8.41
CA TYR A 100 7.31 17.46 9.32
C TYR A 100 8.02 17.22 10.67
N SER A 101 7.37 17.58 11.77
CA SER A 101 7.89 17.41 13.13
C SER A 101 7.30 16.21 13.87
N ASN A 102 6.24 15.59 13.33
CA ASN A 102 5.50 14.52 13.99
C ASN A 102 5.48 13.22 13.15
N VAL A 103 6.58 12.97 12.42
CA VAL A 103 6.79 11.74 11.67
C VAL A 103 8.09 11.07 12.06
N GLU A 104 8.11 9.73 12.03
CA GLU A 104 9.28 8.89 12.26
C GLU A 104 9.35 7.83 11.16
N PHE A 105 10.55 7.34 10.78
CA PHE A 105 10.73 6.30 9.78
C PHE A 105 11.75 5.26 10.24
N HIS A 106 11.35 3.98 10.24
CA HIS A 106 12.17 2.87 10.67
C HIS A 106 12.35 1.84 9.55
N LEU A 107 13.60 1.42 9.35
CA LEU A 107 13.94 0.29 8.50
C LEU A 107 13.66 -1.00 9.26
N ALA A 108 12.59 -1.70 8.89
CA ALA A 108 12.20 -2.96 9.53
C ALA A 108 11.26 -3.78 8.64
N MET A 109 11.18 -5.09 8.94
CA MET A 109 10.18 -5.98 8.37
C MET A 109 8.84 -5.78 9.10
N ILE A 110 7.73 -5.97 8.37
CA ILE A 110 6.38 -5.74 8.92
C ILE A 110 5.90 -6.85 9.87
N ASP A 111 6.56 -7.99 9.87
CA ASP A 111 6.35 -9.12 10.81
C ASP A 111 7.17 -9.01 12.10
N LYS A 112 8.02 -7.96 12.21
CA LYS A 112 8.85 -7.69 13.39
C LYS A 112 9.09 -6.19 13.55
N LEU A 113 8.12 -5.51 14.14
CA LEU A 113 8.12 -4.06 14.30
C LEU A 113 9.02 -3.61 15.47
N PRO A 114 9.84 -2.54 15.29
CA PRO A 114 10.68 -2.00 16.35
C PRO A 114 9.86 -1.11 17.32
N LEU A 115 8.67 -1.57 17.70
CA LEU A 115 7.71 -0.83 18.52
C LEU A 115 7.31 -1.64 19.75
N ALA A 116 7.04 -0.98 20.86
CA ALA A 116 6.57 -1.62 22.07
C ALA A 116 5.16 -2.21 21.90
N ALA A 117 4.86 -3.29 22.61
CA ALA A 117 3.51 -3.84 22.67
C ALA A 117 2.54 -2.80 23.25
N GLY A 118 1.33 -2.70 22.67
CA GLY A 118 0.30 -1.81 23.15
C GLY A 118 0.64 -0.32 23.08
N SER A 119 1.46 0.11 22.09
CA SER A 119 1.91 1.49 21.97
C SER A 119 1.24 2.27 20.84
N VAL A 120 0.47 1.62 19.96
CA VAL A 120 -0.07 2.16 18.72
C VAL A 120 -1.60 2.21 18.79
N ASP A 121 -2.18 3.32 18.35
CA ASP A 121 -3.64 3.49 18.31
C ASP A 121 -4.24 2.96 17.00
N CYS A 122 -3.53 3.17 15.89
CA CYS A 122 -3.99 2.74 14.57
C CYS A 122 -2.83 2.23 13.71
N VAL A 123 -3.02 1.10 13.04
CA VAL A 123 -2.12 0.61 11.99
C VAL A 123 -2.82 0.80 10.65
N ILE A 124 -2.12 1.41 9.69
CA ILE A 124 -2.55 1.51 8.30
C ILE A 124 -1.58 0.75 7.39
N SER A 125 -2.03 0.33 6.24
CA SER A 125 -1.19 -0.27 5.20
C SER A 125 -1.85 -0.16 3.83
N ASN A 126 -1.02 -0.07 2.79
CA ASN A 126 -1.47 -0.03 1.41
C ASN A 126 -0.67 -1.01 0.56
N CYS A 127 -1.31 -2.12 0.12
CA CYS A 127 -0.74 -3.16 -0.75
C CYS A 127 0.51 -3.91 -0.24
N VAL A 128 0.84 -3.86 1.03
CA VAL A 128 2.11 -4.41 1.53
C VAL A 128 1.96 -5.76 2.21
N ILE A 129 0.83 -6.03 2.88
CA ILE A 129 0.66 -7.30 3.61
C ILE A 129 0.77 -8.50 2.68
N ASN A 130 0.31 -8.36 1.43
CA ASN A 130 0.42 -9.41 0.42
C ASN A 130 1.87 -9.77 0.07
N LEU A 131 2.82 -8.88 0.27
CA LEU A 131 4.24 -9.15 0.02
C LEU A 131 4.91 -9.96 1.14
N ALA A 132 4.30 -10.04 2.32
CA ALA A 132 4.84 -10.81 3.43
C ALA A 132 4.71 -12.33 3.17
N PRO A 133 5.79 -13.13 3.35
CA PRO A 133 5.71 -14.58 3.22
C PRO A 133 4.79 -15.23 4.25
N ASP A 134 4.82 -14.76 5.50
CA ASP A 134 3.97 -15.22 6.61
C ASP A 134 3.03 -14.09 7.06
N LYS A 135 1.83 -14.03 6.46
CA LYS A 135 0.82 -13.04 6.80
C LYS A 135 0.29 -13.21 8.22
N GLN A 136 0.28 -14.44 8.72
CA GLN A 136 -0.17 -14.71 10.08
C GLN A 136 0.80 -14.12 11.11
N ALA A 137 2.11 -14.11 10.83
CA ALA A 137 3.09 -13.39 11.65
C ALA A 137 2.83 -11.88 11.63
N VAL A 138 2.51 -11.32 10.46
CA VAL A 138 2.16 -9.89 10.35
C VAL A 138 0.91 -9.55 11.17
N PHE A 139 -0.16 -10.33 11.07
CA PHE A 139 -1.39 -10.10 11.85
C PHE A 139 -1.15 -10.16 13.35
N ARG A 140 -0.36 -11.15 13.83
CA ARG A 140 0.03 -11.22 15.25
C ARG A 140 0.87 -10.03 15.69
N GLU A 141 1.77 -9.55 14.83
CA GLU A 141 2.63 -8.42 15.14
C GLU A 141 1.84 -7.10 15.18
N ILE A 142 0.88 -6.90 14.26
CA ILE A 142 -0.07 -5.79 14.32
C ILE A 142 -0.87 -5.83 15.62
N ALA A 143 -1.41 -7.01 15.98
CA ALA A 143 -2.15 -7.18 17.23
C ALA A 143 -1.28 -6.88 18.46
N ARG A 144 0.01 -7.26 18.43
CA ARG A 144 0.96 -6.99 19.52
C ARG A 144 1.17 -5.50 19.76
N VAL A 145 1.42 -4.73 18.70
CA VAL A 145 1.74 -3.29 18.83
C VAL A 145 0.51 -2.43 19.11
N LEU A 146 -0.67 -2.85 18.68
CA LEU A 146 -1.90 -2.12 18.94
C LEU A 146 -2.25 -2.12 20.43
N LYS A 147 -2.70 -0.97 20.92
CA LYS A 147 -3.36 -0.83 22.23
C LYS A 147 -4.64 -1.66 22.27
N PRO A 148 -5.11 -2.10 23.45
CA PRO A 148 -6.50 -2.53 23.60
C PRO A 148 -7.46 -1.45 23.07
N GLY A 149 -8.43 -1.83 22.25
CA GLY A 149 -9.30 -0.90 21.52
C GLY A 149 -8.68 -0.21 20.31
N GLY A 150 -7.40 -0.46 20.01
CA GLY A 150 -6.73 -0.01 18.81
C GLY A 150 -7.24 -0.73 17.56
N ARG A 151 -6.98 -0.17 16.39
CA ARG A 151 -7.53 -0.67 15.12
C ARG A 151 -6.50 -0.75 14.01
N MET A 152 -6.79 -1.59 13.02
CA MET A 152 -6.11 -1.56 11.74
C MET A 152 -7.08 -1.13 10.64
N ALA A 153 -6.58 -0.40 9.64
CA ALA A 153 -7.28 -0.01 8.43
C ALA A 153 -6.35 -0.19 7.23
N VAL A 154 -6.65 -1.17 6.39
CA VAL A 154 -5.77 -1.60 5.30
C VAL A 154 -6.53 -1.49 3.98
N SER A 155 -5.83 -1.04 2.94
CA SER A 155 -6.24 -1.19 1.55
C SER A 155 -5.34 -2.22 0.90
N ASP A 156 -5.89 -3.31 0.41
CA ASP A 156 -5.13 -4.43 -0.15
C ASP A 156 -5.89 -5.11 -1.29
N ILE A 157 -5.27 -6.08 -1.93
CA ILE A 157 -5.92 -6.98 -2.88
C ILE A 157 -6.18 -8.31 -2.17
N ALA A 158 -7.39 -8.84 -2.31
CA ALA A 158 -7.75 -10.16 -1.81
C ALA A 158 -8.41 -10.99 -2.92
N LEU A 159 -8.28 -12.30 -2.85
CA LEU A 159 -8.85 -13.21 -3.83
C LEU A 159 -10.30 -13.55 -3.47
N LYS A 160 -11.19 -13.45 -4.47
CA LYS A 160 -12.58 -13.94 -4.40
C LYS A 160 -12.64 -15.45 -4.56
N LYS A 161 -11.74 -16.01 -5.37
CA LYS A 161 -11.58 -17.43 -5.66
C LYS A 161 -10.14 -17.73 -6.04
N GLN A 162 -9.75 -18.99 -6.00
CA GLN A 162 -8.42 -19.43 -6.39
C GLN A 162 -8.09 -18.98 -7.82
N LEU A 163 -6.88 -18.49 -8.01
CA LEU A 163 -6.36 -18.16 -9.34
C LEU A 163 -6.15 -19.45 -10.14
N PRO A 164 -6.41 -19.45 -11.46
CA PRO A 164 -5.97 -20.54 -12.34
C PRO A 164 -4.45 -20.73 -12.22
N GLU A 165 -3.98 -21.98 -12.28
CA GLU A 165 -2.55 -22.32 -12.11
C GLU A 165 -1.66 -21.58 -13.11
N GLU A 166 -2.14 -21.39 -14.35
CA GLU A 166 -1.47 -20.61 -15.39
C GLU A 166 -1.29 -19.13 -15.01
N VAL A 167 -2.24 -18.57 -14.25
CA VAL A 167 -2.24 -17.18 -13.82
C VAL A 167 -1.38 -17.02 -12.57
N SER A 168 -1.42 -17.98 -11.65
CA SER A 168 -0.65 -17.89 -10.40
C SER A 168 0.86 -17.98 -10.62
N SER A 169 1.31 -18.75 -11.63
CA SER A 169 2.74 -18.91 -11.94
C SER A 169 3.35 -17.68 -12.64
N ASP A 170 2.59 -16.95 -13.44
CA ASP A 170 3.07 -15.78 -14.19
C ASP A 170 2.82 -14.44 -13.46
N LEU A 171 1.73 -14.34 -12.72
CA LEU A 171 1.44 -13.20 -11.85
C LEU A 171 2.45 -13.04 -10.71
N LEU A 172 3.14 -14.10 -10.30
CA LEU A 172 4.22 -14.07 -9.33
C LEU A 172 5.37 -13.13 -9.74
N ALA A 173 5.59 -12.96 -11.03
CA ALA A 173 6.67 -12.12 -11.52
C ALA A 173 6.28 -10.64 -11.61
N TYR A 174 4.97 -10.29 -11.70
CA TYR A 174 4.59 -8.97 -12.17
C TYR A 174 3.79 -8.10 -11.19
N VAL A 175 2.83 -8.65 -10.48
CA VAL A 175 1.96 -7.88 -9.58
C VAL A 175 2.11 -8.45 -8.18
N GLY A 176 3.20 -8.11 -7.49
CA GLY A 176 3.49 -8.61 -6.15
C GLY A 176 2.28 -8.59 -5.21
N CYS A 177 1.40 -7.62 -5.36
CA CYS A 177 0.18 -7.51 -4.57
C CYS A 177 -0.85 -8.60 -4.89
N VAL A 178 -0.99 -9.07 -6.15
CA VAL A 178 -1.96 -10.11 -6.52
C VAL A 178 -1.40 -11.51 -6.29
N ALA A 179 -0.12 -11.71 -6.58
CA ALA A 179 0.52 -13.02 -6.42
C ALA A 179 0.57 -13.50 -4.97
N GLY A 180 0.76 -12.57 -4.05
CA GLY A 180 0.74 -12.84 -2.63
C GLY A 180 -0.66 -12.76 -2.01
N ALA A 181 -1.70 -12.39 -2.76
CA ALA A 181 -3.05 -12.23 -2.24
C ALA A 181 -3.61 -13.58 -1.77
N ILE A 182 -4.32 -13.54 -0.65
CA ILE A 182 -5.03 -14.68 -0.07
C ILE A 182 -6.54 -14.52 -0.28
N LEU A 183 -7.29 -15.60 -0.14
CA LEU A 183 -8.74 -15.56 -0.18
C LEU A 183 -9.28 -14.61 0.91
N ILE A 184 -10.39 -13.92 0.60
CA ILE A 184 -11.07 -13.03 1.56
C ILE A 184 -11.38 -13.78 2.86
N ASP A 185 -11.85 -15.04 2.78
CA ASP A 185 -12.17 -15.86 3.93
C ASP A 185 -10.91 -16.23 4.76
N ASP A 186 -9.76 -16.44 4.10
CA ASP A 186 -8.49 -16.70 4.80
C ASP A 186 -7.94 -15.45 5.46
N TYR A 187 -8.18 -14.27 4.86
CA TYR A 187 -7.83 -12.99 5.45
C TYR A 187 -8.63 -12.73 6.74
N ASP A 188 -9.98 -12.89 6.67
CA ASP A 188 -10.86 -12.77 7.85
C ASP A 188 -10.45 -13.73 8.96
N ARG A 189 -10.29 -15.01 8.63
CA ARG A 189 -9.87 -16.05 9.58
C ARG A 189 -8.52 -15.71 10.22
N GLY A 190 -7.52 -15.32 9.41
CA GLY A 190 -6.21 -14.97 9.91
C GLY A 190 -6.21 -13.80 10.88
N LEU A 191 -7.04 -12.80 10.66
CA LEU A 191 -7.21 -11.67 11.57
C LEU A 191 -7.89 -12.11 12.88
N ARG A 192 -8.96 -12.91 12.80
CA ARG A 192 -9.63 -13.46 14.00
C ARG A 192 -8.71 -14.34 14.81
N ASP A 193 -7.91 -15.19 14.18
CA ASP A 193 -6.90 -16.02 14.82
C ASP A 193 -5.80 -15.19 15.52
N ALA A 194 -5.54 -13.99 15.03
CA ALA A 194 -4.64 -13.02 15.66
C ALA A 194 -5.29 -12.21 16.81
N GLY A 195 -6.58 -12.43 17.07
CA GLY A 195 -7.34 -11.84 18.17
C GLY A 195 -8.08 -10.56 17.84
N PHE A 196 -8.33 -10.27 16.56
CA PHE A 196 -9.16 -9.12 16.16
C PHE A 196 -10.66 -9.46 16.18
N ASP A 197 -11.47 -8.55 16.71
CA ASP A 197 -12.93 -8.60 16.69
C ASP A 197 -13.52 -7.21 16.99
N PRO A 198 -14.37 -6.62 16.14
CA PRO A 198 -14.84 -7.14 14.86
C PRO A 198 -13.78 -7.06 13.73
N VAL A 199 -13.99 -7.88 12.70
CA VAL A 199 -13.27 -7.82 11.42
C VAL A 199 -14.30 -7.52 10.32
N GLU A 200 -14.00 -6.55 9.48
CA GLU A 200 -14.82 -6.16 8.32
C GLU A 200 -13.92 -6.09 7.07
N ILE A 201 -14.30 -6.79 6.02
CA ILE A 201 -13.60 -6.79 4.72
C ILE A 201 -14.61 -6.43 3.64
N ILE A 202 -14.37 -5.32 2.96
CA ILE A 202 -15.28 -4.75 1.97
C ILE A 202 -14.61 -4.74 0.61
N ASP A 203 -15.20 -5.43 -0.39
CA ASP A 203 -14.85 -5.26 -1.80
C ASP A 203 -15.23 -3.83 -2.25
N THR A 204 -14.26 -3.08 -2.75
CA THR A 204 -14.49 -1.70 -3.17
C THR A 204 -15.18 -1.60 -4.53
N GLY A 205 -15.22 -2.69 -5.29
CA GLY A 205 -15.69 -2.70 -6.68
C GLY A 205 -14.75 -1.96 -7.66
N SER A 206 -13.55 -1.61 -7.25
CA SER A 206 -12.57 -0.93 -8.11
C SER A 206 -12.12 -1.85 -9.23
N ASP A 207 -11.98 -1.31 -10.45
CA ASP A 207 -11.48 -2.06 -11.59
C ASP A 207 -9.97 -2.26 -11.50
N LEU A 208 -9.53 -3.49 -11.29
CA LEU A 208 -8.11 -3.84 -11.21
C LEU A 208 -7.43 -3.89 -12.59
N ASN A 209 -8.18 -3.84 -13.70
CA ASN A 209 -7.59 -3.83 -15.05
C ASN A 209 -6.92 -2.50 -15.37
N VAL A 210 -7.20 -1.42 -14.62
CA VAL A 210 -6.54 -0.10 -14.78
C VAL A 210 -5.01 -0.19 -14.69
N TYR A 211 -4.47 -1.15 -13.95
CA TYR A 211 -3.03 -1.38 -13.93
C TYR A 211 -2.46 -1.82 -15.27
N GLY A 212 -3.25 -2.56 -16.09
CA GLY A 212 -2.85 -2.99 -17.44
C GLY A 212 -2.99 -1.89 -18.49
N GLU A 213 -3.94 -0.96 -18.35
CA GLU A 213 -4.22 0.07 -19.35
C GLU A 213 -3.13 1.16 -19.38
N HIS A 214 -2.61 1.57 -18.24
CA HIS A 214 -1.56 2.58 -18.16
C HIS A 214 -0.21 2.13 -18.73
N GLU A 215 0.06 0.81 -18.74
CA GLU A 215 1.27 0.27 -19.37
C GLU A 215 1.18 0.26 -20.90
N THR A 216 -0.02 0.10 -21.48
CA THR A 216 -0.19 0.10 -22.93
C THR A 216 -0.03 1.48 -23.56
N GLU A 217 -0.47 2.54 -22.92
CA GLU A 217 -0.21 3.91 -23.36
C GLU A 217 1.29 4.24 -23.34
N ALA A 218 2.01 3.71 -22.38
CA ALA A 218 3.43 3.89 -22.26
C ALA A 218 4.22 3.08 -23.29
N ALA A 219 3.85 1.82 -23.53
CA ALA A 219 4.47 0.96 -24.54
C ALA A 219 4.17 1.43 -25.97
N GLY A 220 2.97 1.94 -26.25
CA GLY A 220 2.59 2.50 -27.55
C GLY A 220 3.33 3.78 -27.92
N ARG A 221 3.76 4.58 -26.95
CA ARG A 221 4.60 5.79 -27.18
C ARG A 221 6.07 5.49 -27.33
N SER A 222 6.55 4.34 -26.83
CA SER A 222 7.96 3.94 -26.93
C SER A 222 8.39 3.39 -28.29
N ALA A 223 7.44 3.08 -29.19
CA ALA A 223 7.78 2.60 -30.53
C ALA A 223 8.42 3.68 -31.42
N ASN A 224 8.40 4.97 -31.02
CA ASN A 224 8.97 6.09 -31.76
C ASN A 224 9.94 6.98 -30.96
N ALA A 225 10.37 6.60 -29.77
CA ALA A 225 11.34 7.36 -28.99
C ALA A 225 12.49 6.47 -28.55
N THR A 226 13.67 6.72 -29.13
CA THR A 226 14.94 6.25 -28.60
C THR A 226 15.16 6.82 -27.18
N SER A 227 15.33 5.92 -26.20
CA SER A 227 15.60 6.17 -24.78
C SER A 227 14.48 6.84 -23.96
N GLY A 228 13.71 6.02 -23.27
CA GLY A 228 12.75 6.44 -22.26
C GLY A 228 12.06 5.24 -21.63
N VAL A 229 12.79 4.47 -20.82
CA VAL A 229 12.20 3.45 -19.94
C VAL A 229 11.41 4.19 -18.87
N LEU A 230 10.12 3.84 -18.70
CA LEU A 230 9.28 4.45 -17.69
C LEU A 230 9.76 4.16 -16.27
N PRO A 231 9.62 5.10 -15.35
CA PRO A 231 10.25 5.06 -14.02
C PRO A 231 9.67 4.02 -13.05
N ILE A 232 8.55 3.36 -13.37
CA ILE A 232 8.04 2.23 -12.57
C ILE A 232 9.03 1.05 -12.61
N ALA A 233 9.78 0.89 -13.71
CA ALA A 233 10.79 -0.15 -13.86
C ALA A 233 12.10 0.11 -13.10
N THR A 234 12.33 1.32 -12.56
CA THR A 234 13.58 1.68 -11.88
C THR A 234 13.45 1.89 -10.37
N ALA A 235 12.26 1.84 -9.81
CA ALA A 235 12.03 2.01 -8.39
C ALA A 235 11.95 0.66 -7.66
N GLY A 236 13.05 -0.07 -7.63
CA GLY A 236 13.37 -1.14 -6.68
C GLY A 236 12.31 -2.22 -6.40
N CYS A 237 12.72 -3.39 -6.11
CA CYS A 237 12.07 -4.65 -5.70
C CYS A 237 11.32 -5.46 -6.76
N CYS A 238 10.62 -4.90 -7.74
CA CYS A 238 9.78 -5.68 -8.66
C CYS A 238 9.82 -5.15 -10.10
N SER A 239 10.99 -4.86 -10.67
CA SER A 239 11.09 -4.51 -12.09
C SER A 239 11.11 -5.76 -12.96
N PRO A 240 10.00 -6.11 -13.67
CA PRO A 240 10.00 -7.21 -14.61
C PRO A 240 10.83 -6.86 -15.85
N ASP A 241 11.43 -7.88 -16.46
CA ASP A 241 12.00 -7.70 -17.78
C ASP A 241 10.87 -7.50 -18.84
N ALA A 242 11.21 -6.93 -19.99
CA ALA A 242 10.24 -6.63 -21.05
C ALA A 242 9.53 -7.90 -21.61
N LYS A 243 10.04 -9.08 -21.32
CA LYS A 243 9.49 -10.37 -21.75
C LYS A 243 8.41 -10.86 -20.81
N SER A 244 8.62 -10.69 -19.49
CA SER A 244 7.62 -10.97 -18.45
C SER A 244 6.44 -10.01 -18.53
N ALA A 245 6.68 -8.71 -18.84
CA ALA A 245 5.63 -7.73 -19.07
C ALA A 245 4.69 -8.10 -20.23
N ARG A 246 5.25 -8.63 -21.31
CA ARG A 246 4.47 -9.05 -22.49
C ARG A 246 3.63 -10.30 -22.23
N SER A 247 4.15 -11.24 -21.45
CA SER A 247 3.45 -12.45 -21.04
C SER A 247 2.24 -12.15 -20.16
N LEU A 248 2.39 -11.27 -19.19
CA LEU A 248 1.28 -10.82 -18.32
C LEU A 248 0.16 -10.14 -19.14
N TYR A 249 0.52 -9.25 -20.06
CA TYR A 249 -0.47 -8.56 -20.90
C TYR A 249 -1.32 -9.54 -21.72
N GLU A 250 -0.70 -10.60 -22.27
CA GLU A 250 -1.40 -11.65 -23.00
C GLU A 250 -2.32 -12.48 -22.08
N LEU A 251 -1.90 -12.71 -20.82
CA LEU A 251 -2.71 -13.41 -19.80
C LEU A 251 -3.88 -12.56 -19.31
N LEU A 252 -3.67 -11.29 -19.01
CA LEU A 252 -4.73 -10.35 -18.58
C LEU A 252 -5.79 -10.14 -19.67
N ARG A 253 -5.44 -10.31 -20.95
CA ARG A 253 -6.42 -10.31 -22.05
C ARG A 253 -7.29 -11.56 -22.07
N ARG A 254 -6.82 -12.69 -21.51
CA ARG A 254 -7.60 -13.95 -21.42
C ARG A 254 -8.45 -14.03 -20.16
N TYR A 255 -7.98 -13.45 -19.08
CA TYR A 255 -8.61 -13.50 -17.76
C TYR A 255 -8.93 -12.10 -17.28
N ASN A 256 -10.20 -11.81 -17.02
CA ASN A 256 -10.58 -10.61 -16.31
C ASN A 256 -10.17 -10.75 -14.82
N ILE A 257 -9.15 -9.99 -14.39
CA ILE A 257 -8.63 -10.10 -13.01
C ILE A 257 -9.72 -9.84 -11.96
N ASN A 258 -10.72 -9.02 -12.28
CA ASN A 258 -11.84 -8.70 -11.39
C ASN A 258 -12.73 -9.92 -11.08
N ASP A 259 -12.66 -11.00 -11.90
CA ASP A 259 -13.38 -12.24 -11.63
C ASP A 259 -12.73 -13.07 -10.50
N TYR A 260 -11.47 -12.81 -10.20
CA TYR A 260 -10.65 -13.58 -9.25
C TYR A 260 -10.22 -12.78 -8.04
N ALA A 261 -10.01 -11.49 -8.17
CA ALA A 261 -9.49 -10.62 -7.13
C ALA A 261 -10.34 -9.36 -6.96
N ALA A 262 -10.21 -8.73 -5.82
CA ALA A 262 -10.83 -7.45 -5.50
C ALA A 262 -9.82 -6.55 -4.80
N SER A 263 -9.92 -5.24 -5.03
CA SER A 263 -9.40 -4.26 -4.08
C SER A 263 -10.32 -4.26 -2.86
N VAL A 264 -9.77 -4.49 -1.69
CA VAL A 264 -10.53 -4.58 -0.44
C VAL A 264 -10.11 -3.51 0.57
N LYS A 265 -11.08 -3.04 1.33
CA LYS A 265 -10.85 -2.30 2.57
C LYS A 265 -11.01 -3.27 3.73
N VAL A 266 -9.97 -3.40 4.53
CA VAL A 266 -9.97 -4.23 5.72
C VAL A 266 -9.96 -3.33 6.93
N TYR A 267 -10.92 -3.51 7.83
CA TYR A 267 -11.00 -2.82 9.11
C TYR A 267 -11.15 -3.85 10.23
N ALA A 268 -10.28 -3.78 11.21
CA ALA A 268 -10.32 -4.71 12.32
C ALA A 268 -9.94 -4.01 13.62
N ILE A 269 -10.57 -4.40 14.72
CA ILE A 269 -10.35 -3.81 16.06
C ILE A 269 -9.72 -4.87 16.95
N LYS A 270 -8.68 -4.48 17.69
CA LYS A 270 -8.19 -5.27 18.81
C LYS A 270 -9.11 -5.05 19.99
N PRO A 271 -9.73 -6.10 20.56
CA PRO A 271 -10.63 -5.96 21.73
C PRO A 271 -9.97 -5.19 22.87
N ALA A 272 -10.79 -4.51 23.66
CA ALA A 272 -10.34 -3.71 24.81
C ALA A 272 -9.95 -4.55 26.04
N ASN A 273 -10.26 -5.83 26.02
CA ASN A 273 -10.03 -6.78 27.13
C ASN A 273 -9.01 -7.83 26.75
#